data_99fd7ab805694c2531ed553428e3a4d1
#
_entry.id   99fd7ab805694c2531ed553428e3a4d1
#
_cell.length_a   1.000
_cell.length_b   1.000
_cell.length_c   1.000
_cell.angle_alpha   90.00
_cell.angle_beta   90.00
_cell.angle_gamma   90.00
#
_symmetry.space_group_name_H-M   'P 1'
#
loop_
_entity.id
_entity.type
_entity.pdbx_description
1 polymer ?
#
loop_
_entity_poly.entity_id
_entity_poly.type
_entity_poly.pdbx_seq_one_letter_code
_entity_poly.pdbx_strand_id
1 'polypeptide(L)'
;MKKFKIYCGGEFIETSKELDVVNPYSNSVFAKTYYASSENLETAISKAQQVQLDMQKLPSFKRYEALKYISDELKARIDYFAEILALESGKPMKYAKGEIMRSHQTFLVAAEECKRLPGEVMSLDWTPAGEGKHGVVRYFPVGLVAGIAPFNFPMNLAVHKLAPAIAAGCPIILKPSTNTPLSTLALAELIDETDLPKGAVSILPMDRKTGNQLVIDDRFKLLSFTGSPHVGWMMKADAGRKKVVLELGGNAGMIITKTADIDKAVATAVIGGFAYSGQVCIHAQRIYVAKEIFDEFSARFVKEVNKLKLGDPMDDDTQISSMIDEANAKRVEAWVDEAVSDGAKIICGGKREGTYYHPTVLIDTKPKMKVCSLEVFGPVVTLEPFASFEDAISEVNNSEFGLQAGVFTNDIHEMDYAFERLDVGGVIINDSPIFRVDHMPYGGVKDSGLGREGIKYAIMDMMEAKILVR
;
A
#
# COMPACT_ATOMS: atom_id res chain seq x y z
N MET A 1 -16.74 -2.13 25.77
CA MET A 1 -15.89 -1.66 24.64
C MET A 1 -14.54 -2.33 24.76
N LYS A 2 -14.06 -2.96 23.67
CA LYS A 2 -12.76 -3.67 23.65
C LYS A 2 -11.63 -2.65 23.68
N LYS A 3 -10.58 -2.92 24.47
CA LYS A 3 -9.36 -2.08 24.54
C LYS A 3 -8.17 -2.89 24.02
N PHE A 4 -7.37 -2.26 23.16
CA PHE A 4 -6.14 -2.84 22.63
C PHE A 4 -4.95 -2.08 23.21
N LYS A 5 -4.00 -2.80 23.79
CA LYS A 5 -2.74 -2.24 24.26
C LYS A 5 -1.80 -1.96 23.10
N ILE A 6 -0.93 -0.98 23.23
CA ILE A 6 0.16 -0.75 22.28
C ILE A 6 1.30 -1.74 22.55
N TYR A 7 2.06 -2.12 21.52
CA TYR A 7 3.21 -3.03 21.65
C TYR A 7 4.50 -2.23 21.60
N CYS A 8 5.14 -2.07 22.76
CA CYS A 8 6.28 -1.19 22.95
C CYS A 8 7.48 -1.96 23.52
N GLY A 9 8.56 -2.06 22.76
CA GLY A 9 9.80 -2.69 23.24
C GLY A 9 9.67 -4.16 23.64
N GLY A 10 8.69 -4.88 23.09
CA GLY A 10 8.42 -6.29 23.42
C GLY A 10 7.39 -6.50 24.52
N GLU A 11 6.65 -5.47 24.91
CA GLU A 11 5.64 -5.51 25.97
C GLU A 11 4.34 -4.83 25.55
N PHE A 12 3.19 -5.39 25.97
CA PHE A 12 1.89 -4.76 25.79
C PHE A 12 1.61 -3.80 26.94
N ILE A 13 1.53 -2.50 26.64
CA ILE A 13 1.34 -1.46 27.64
C ILE A 13 0.10 -0.60 27.36
N GLU A 14 -0.43 0.01 28.41
CA GLU A 14 -1.41 1.08 28.36
C GLU A 14 -0.71 2.42 28.63
N THR A 15 -1.21 3.50 28.05
CA THR A 15 -0.69 4.84 28.32
C THR A 15 -1.79 5.76 28.85
N SER A 16 -1.42 6.94 29.31
CA SER A 16 -2.37 7.91 29.84
C SER A 16 -3.29 8.54 28.78
N LYS A 17 -2.94 8.47 27.48
CA LYS A 17 -3.70 9.10 26.39
C LYS A 17 -4.41 8.04 25.56
N GLU A 18 -5.71 7.86 25.80
CA GLU A 18 -6.55 6.96 25.01
C GLU A 18 -6.73 7.50 23.58
N LEU A 19 -6.92 6.56 22.63
CA LEU A 19 -7.31 6.80 21.25
C LEU A 19 -8.61 6.05 20.99
N ASP A 20 -9.67 6.80 20.72
CA ASP A 20 -10.94 6.24 20.28
C ASP A 20 -10.83 5.79 18.81
N VAL A 21 -11.29 4.58 18.51
CA VAL A 21 -11.36 4.05 17.16
C VAL A 21 -12.80 4.01 16.70
N VAL A 22 -13.07 4.77 15.65
CA VAL A 22 -14.41 5.00 15.12
C VAL A 22 -14.66 4.03 13.96
N ASN A 23 -15.81 3.38 13.97
CA ASN A 23 -16.28 2.64 12.80
C ASN A 23 -16.81 3.64 11.75
N PRO A 24 -16.20 3.72 10.55
CA PRO A 24 -16.58 4.70 9.53
C PRO A 24 -18.02 4.56 9.03
N TYR A 25 -18.57 3.34 9.07
CA TYR A 25 -19.95 3.06 8.63
C TYR A 25 -20.98 3.60 9.61
N SER A 26 -20.87 3.27 10.90
CA SER A 26 -21.81 3.70 11.93
C SER A 26 -21.48 5.06 12.54
N ASN A 27 -20.29 5.61 12.23
CA ASN A 27 -19.74 6.82 12.82
C ASN A 27 -19.73 6.79 14.36
N SER A 28 -19.52 5.60 14.94
CA SER A 28 -19.51 5.40 16.39
C SER A 28 -18.19 4.78 16.86
N VAL A 29 -17.78 5.11 18.08
CA VAL A 29 -16.61 4.50 18.71
C VAL A 29 -16.94 3.05 19.07
N PHE A 30 -16.22 2.09 18.48
CA PHE A 30 -16.44 0.66 18.73
C PHE A 30 -15.34 0.02 19.58
N ALA A 31 -14.14 0.61 19.58
CA ALA A 31 -13.01 0.15 20.39
C ALA A 31 -12.11 1.31 20.79
N LYS A 32 -11.14 1.04 21.66
CA LYS A 32 -10.12 2.01 22.10
C LYS A 32 -8.74 1.39 22.06
N THR A 33 -7.75 2.24 21.86
CA THR A 33 -6.33 1.96 22.09
C THR A 33 -5.67 3.17 22.76
N TYR A 34 -4.36 3.33 22.63
CA TYR A 34 -3.61 4.37 23.29
C TYR A 34 -2.63 5.04 22.32
N TYR A 35 -2.37 6.33 22.53
CA TYR A 35 -1.25 7.01 21.88
C TYR A 35 0.05 6.71 22.64
N ALA A 36 1.09 6.30 21.93
CA ALA A 36 2.44 6.29 22.48
C ALA A 36 2.97 7.72 22.67
N SER A 37 3.57 7.98 23.81
CA SER A 37 4.28 9.24 24.10
C SER A 37 5.70 9.23 23.52
N SER A 38 6.40 10.37 23.63
CA SER A 38 7.82 10.45 23.27
C SER A 38 8.70 9.54 24.16
N GLU A 39 8.33 9.35 25.42
CA GLU A 39 9.04 8.43 26.33
C GLU A 39 8.82 6.96 25.93
N ASN A 40 7.60 6.61 25.48
CA ASN A 40 7.36 5.26 24.96
C ASN A 40 8.15 5.01 23.68
N LEU A 41 8.24 6.01 22.79
CA LEU A 41 9.07 5.91 21.59
C LEU A 41 10.55 5.76 21.94
N GLU A 42 11.06 6.52 22.90
CA GLU A 42 12.45 6.41 23.37
C GLU A 42 12.73 5.03 23.97
N THR A 43 11.79 4.49 24.75
CA THR A 43 11.87 3.12 25.27
C THR A 43 11.96 2.09 24.14
N ALA A 44 11.09 2.23 23.13
CA ALA A 44 11.09 1.32 21.96
C ALA A 44 12.40 1.41 21.17
N ILE A 45 12.95 2.62 20.94
CA ILE A 45 14.23 2.82 20.26
C ILE A 45 15.38 2.18 21.06
N SER A 46 15.43 2.45 22.37
CA SER A 46 16.48 1.89 23.25
C SER A 46 16.45 0.35 23.25
N LYS A 47 15.27 -0.25 23.37
CA LYS A 47 15.08 -1.71 23.30
C LYS A 47 15.51 -2.28 21.95
N ALA A 48 15.09 -1.64 20.84
CA ALA A 48 15.47 -2.04 19.49
C ALA A 48 17.00 -1.99 19.27
N GLN A 49 17.67 -0.95 19.79
CA GLN A 49 19.13 -0.86 19.73
C GLN A 49 19.82 -1.95 20.57
N GLN A 50 19.30 -2.29 21.74
CA GLN A 50 19.85 -3.37 22.58
C GLN A 50 19.84 -4.73 21.87
N VAL A 51 18.75 -5.03 21.13
CA VAL A 51 18.60 -6.31 20.43
C VAL A 51 19.07 -6.28 18.97
N GLN A 52 19.60 -5.17 18.48
CA GLN A 52 20.01 -5.02 17.08
C GLN A 52 21.04 -6.09 16.66
N LEU A 53 22.02 -6.36 17.52
CA LEU A 53 23.05 -7.36 17.22
C LEU A 53 22.48 -8.79 17.26
N ASP A 54 21.55 -9.05 18.16
CA ASP A 54 20.87 -10.36 18.25
C ASP A 54 20.02 -10.60 17.01
N MET A 55 19.29 -9.59 16.54
CA MET A 55 18.55 -9.65 15.27
C MET A 55 19.46 -9.89 14.07
N GLN A 56 20.61 -9.20 14.00
CA GLN A 56 21.60 -9.38 12.93
C GLN A 56 22.18 -10.79 12.92
N LYS A 57 22.41 -11.38 14.11
CA LYS A 57 22.98 -12.72 14.28
C LYS A 57 21.96 -13.84 14.24
N LEU A 58 20.65 -13.52 14.29
CA LEU A 58 19.59 -14.51 14.30
C LEU A 58 19.67 -15.36 13.02
N PRO A 59 19.83 -16.68 13.12
CA PRO A 59 19.96 -17.55 11.96
C PRO A 59 18.73 -17.45 11.03
N SER A 60 18.96 -17.63 9.73
CA SER A 60 17.89 -17.54 8.73
C SER A 60 16.73 -18.52 8.99
N PHE A 61 17.03 -19.72 9.51
CA PHE A 61 15.98 -20.68 9.85
C PHE A 61 15.10 -20.19 11.01
N LYS A 62 15.63 -19.46 11.99
CA LYS A 62 14.86 -18.88 13.09
C LYS A 62 13.97 -17.71 12.61
N ARG A 63 14.48 -16.87 11.72
CA ARG A 63 13.67 -15.84 11.07
C ARG A 63 12.54 -16.47 10.22
N TYR A 64 12.87 -17.54 9.50
CA TYR A 64 11.88 -18.33 8.75
C TYR A 64 10.79 -18.87 9.67
N GLU A 65 11.14 -19.53 10.77
CA GLU A 65 10.18 -20.09 11.72
C GLU A 65 9.23 -19.02 12.26
N ALA A 66 9.74 -17.86 12.67
CA ALA A 66 8.94 -16.76 13.17
C ALA A 66 7.99 -16.19 12.10
N LEU A 67 8.50 -15.89 10.90
CA LEU A 67 7.70 -15.37 9.79
C LEU A 67 6.64 -16.38 9.32
N LYS A 68 6.99 -17.66 9.26
CA LYS A 68 6.10 -18.74 8.87
C LYS A 68 4.99 -18.94 9.90
N TYR A 69 5.31 -18.89 11.19
CA TYR A 69 4.33 -18.96 12.27
C TYR A 69 3.29 -17.83 12.15
N ILE A 70 3.73 -16.59 12.01
CA ILE A 70 2.83 -15.44 11.84
C ILE A 70 1.95 -15.63 10.60
N SER A 71 2.53 -16.09 9.51
CA SER A 71 1.81 -16.37 8.27
C SER A 71 0.70 -17.39 8.49
N ASP A 72 1.00 -18.53 9.13
CA ASP A 72 0.04 -19.61 9.36
C ASP A 72 -1.10 -19.18 10.29
N GLU A 73 -0.78 -18.44 11.35
CA GLU A 73 -1.77 -17.95 12.31
C GLU A 73 -2.71 -16.87 11.70
N LEU A 74 -2.19 -16.00 10.82
CA LEU A 74 -3.04 -15.08 10.07
C LEU A 74 -4.08 -15.81 9.22
N LYS A 75 -3.66 -16.89 8.56
CA LYS A 75 -4.56 -17.73 7.78
C LYS A 75 -5.56 -18.49 8.66
N ALA A 76 -5.09 -19.04 9.77
CA ALA A 76 -5.94 -19.79 10.69
C ALA A 76 -7.00 -18.92 11.38
N ARG A 77 -6.65 -17.67 11.68
CA ARG A 77 -7.50 -16.69 12.38
C ARG A 77 -8.07 -15.62 11.43
N ILE A 78 -8.27 -15.93 10.15
CA ILE A 78 -8.66 -14.96 9.10
C ILE A 78 -9.92 -14.18 9.48
N ASP A 79 -10.94 -14.82 10.01
CA ASP A 79 -12.21 -14.17 10.36
C ASP A 79 -12.02 -13.16 11.49
N TYR A 80 -11.22 -13.48 12.51
CA TYR A 80 -10.90 -12.57 13.62
C TYR A 80 -10.22 -11.28 13.14
N PHE A 81 -9.18 -11.41 12.30
CA PHE A 81 -8.46 -10.24 11.79
C PHE A 81 -9.29 -9.45 10.78
N ALA A 82 -10.07 -10.13 9.93
CA ALA A 82 -10.93 -9.48 8.94
C ALA A 82 -12.07 -8.69 9.61
N GLU A 83 -12.66 -9.20 10.69
CA GLU A 83 -13.68 -8.48 11.46
C GLU A 83 -13.13 -7.17 12.04
N ILE A 84 -11.96 -7.22 12.71
CA ILE A 84 -11.31 -6.02 13.26
C ILE A 84 -11.04 -5.01 12.13
N LEU A 85 -10.49 -5.48 11.01
CA LEU A 85 -10.13 -4.65 9.87
C LEU A 85 -11.37 -4.02 9.22
N ALA A 86 -12.45 -4.77 9.03
CA ALA A 86 -13.71 -4.27 8.48
C ALA A 86 -14.32 -3.19 9.39
N LEU A 87 -14.32 -3.41 10.70
CA LEU A 87 -14.87 -2.46 11.67
C LEU A 87 -14.08 -1.16 11.75
N GLU A 88 -12.74 -1.20 11.71
CA GLU A 88 -11.92 0.02 11.81
C GLU A 88 -11.79 0.80 10.51
N SER A 89 -11.94 0.15 9.35
CA SER A 89 -11.69 0.77 8.05
C SER A 89 -12.95 0.97 7.19
N GLY A 90 -14.11 0.42 7.59
CA GLY A 90 -15.31 0.40 6.75
C GLY A 90 -15.17 -0.48 5.50
N LYS A 91 -14.15 -1.32 5.42
CA LYS A 91 -13.91 -2.20 4.28
C LYS A 91 -14.88 -3.37 4.28
N PRO A 92 -15.62 -3.65 3.18
CA PRO A 92 -16.47 -4.82 3.08
C PRO A 92 -15.74 -6.12 3.43
N MET A 93 -16.39 -7.02 4.17
CA MET A 93 -15.80 -8.25 4.72
C MET A 93 -15.06 -9.08 3.65
N LYS A 94 -15.60 -9.16 2.43
CA LYS A 94 -14.93 -9.82 1.30
C LYS A 94 -13.52 -9.27 1.03
N TYR A 95 -13.36 -7.95 1.03
CA TYR A 95 -12.06 -7.30 0.80
C TYR A 95 -11.18 -7.33 2.04
N ALA A 96 -11.78 -7.31 3.24
CA ALA A 96 -11.06 -7.48 4.50
C ALA A 96 -10.39 -8.86 4.58
N LYS A 97 -11.14 -9.94 4.31
CA LYS A 97 -10.58 -11.30 4.20
C LYS A 97 -9.50 -11.40 3.13
N GLY A 98 -9.72 -10.77 1.97
CA GLY A 98 -8.71 -10.68 0.91
C GLY A 98 -7.41 -10.02 1.38
N GLU A 99 -7.49 -8.95 2.17
CA GLU A 99 -6.32 -8.28 2.74
C GLU A 99 -5.57 -9.15 3.74
N ILE A 100 -6.28 -9.87 4.63
CA ILE A 100 -5.63 -10.81 5.56
C ILE A 100 -4.94 -11.95 4.81
N MET A 101 -5.56 -12.49 3.75
CA MET A 101 -4.92 -13.50 2.91
C MET A 101 -3.66 -12.98 2.20
N ARG A 102 -3.66 -11.72 1.77
CA ARG A 102 -2.45 -11.08 1.24
C ARG A 102 -1.39 -10.92 2.33
N SER A 103 -1.78 -10.50 3.53
CA SER A 103 -0.85 -10.39 4.67
C SER A 103 -0.22 -11.73 5.04
N HIS A 104 -1.03 -12.82 5.06
CA HIS A 104 -0.52 -14.19 5.17
C HIS A 104 0.53 -14.48 4.08
N GLN A 105 0.19 -14.21 2.82
CA GLN A 105 1.09 -14.49 1.69
C GLN A 105 2.37 -13.64 1.76
N THR A 106 2.27 -12.38 2.20
CA THR A 106 3.42 -11.48 2.35
C THR A 106 4.42 -12.01 3.39
N PHE A 107 3.94 -12.47 4.55
CA PHE A 107 4.79 -13.14 5.55
C PHE A 107 5.38 -14.45 5.02
N LEU A 108 4.60 -15.25 4.29
CA LEU A 108 5.10 -16.50 3.70
C LEU A 108 6.24 -16.24 2.71
N VAL A 109 6.07 -15.27 1.81
CA VAL A 109 7.13 -14.87 0.88
C VAL A 109 8.37 -14.38 1.63
N ALA A 110 8.21 -13.58 2.70
CA ALA A 110 9.33 -13.12 3.52
C ALA A 110 10.06 -14.27 4.22
N ALA A 111 9.32 -15.27 4.71
CA ALA A 111 9.90 -16.49 5.28
C ALA A 111 10.75 -17.23 4.25
N GLU A 112 10.28 -17.37 3.02
CA GLU A 112 11.05 -18.05 1.97
C GLU A 112 12.26 -17.21 1.50
N GLU A 113 12.11 -15.89 1.35
CA GLU A 113 13.16 -14.99 0.89
C GLU A 113 14.30 -14.84 1.92
N CYS A 114 14.02 -14.89 3.24
CA CYS A 114 15.08 -14.77 4.25
C CYS A 114 16.13 -15.90 4.19
N LYS A 115 15.80 -17.02 3.54
CA LYS A 115 16.74 -18.16 3.29
C LYS A 115 17.54 -17.97 2.00
N ARG A 116 17.19 -17.01 1.14
CA ARG A 116 17.78 -16.81 -0.18
C ARG A 116 18.51 -15.47 -0.30
N LEU A 117 18.98 -14.92 0.83
CA LEU A 117 19.74 -13.68 0.80
C LEU A 117 20.97 -13.82 -0.08
N PRO A 118 21.25 -12.88 -0.99
CA PRO A 118 22.31 -13.02 -1.97
C PRO A 118 23.70 -12.89 -1.32
N GLY A 119 24.67 -13.42 -2.02
CA GLY A 119 26.11 -13.22 -1.77
C GLY A 119 26.84 -13.45 -3.07
N GLU A 120 28.03 -12.90 -3.20
CA GLU A 120 28.82 -12.97 -4.41
C GLU A 120 30.29 -13.29 -4.06
N VAL A 121 30.89 -14.14 -4.87
CA VAL A 121 32.34 -14.35 -4.90
C VAL A 121 32.83 -13.80 -6.22
N MET A 122 33.77 -12.86 -6.18
CA MET A 122 34.28 -12.20 -7.37
C MET A 122 35.81 -12.23 -7.46
N SER A 123 36.32 -12.40 -8.68
CA SER A 123 37.72 -12.19 -8.98
C SER A 123 38.04 -10.69 -8.98
N LEU A 124 39.15 -10.29 -8.39
CA LEU A 124 39.59 -8.89 -8.33
C LEU A 124 40.79 -8.61 -9.23
N ASP A 125 41.31 -9.63 -9.93
CA ASP A 125 42.50 -9.58 -10.77
C ASP A 125 42.26 -9.08 -12.20
N TRP A 126 41.28 -8.23 -12.41
CA TRP A 126 41.01 -7.57 -13.71
C TRP A 126 42.09 -6.54 -14.08
N THR A 127 42.92 -6.14 -13.10
CA THR A 127 44.09 -5.30 -13.29
C THR A 127 45.25 -5.84 -12.42
N PRO A 128 46.52 -5.48 -12.72
CA PRO A 128 47.66 -5.93 -11.94
C PRO A 128 47.57 -5.63 -10.44
N ALA A 129 46.88 -4.56 -10.05
CA ALA A 129 46.68 -4.20 -8.65
C ALA A 129 45.83 -5.19 -7.87
N GLY A 130 45.03 -6.00 -8.55
CA GLY A 130 44.17 -7.05 -7.97
C GLY A 130 44.77 -8.45 -8.02
N GLU A 131 45.97 -8.63 -8.55
CA GLU A 131 46.62 -9.95 -8.65
C GLU A 131 46.69 -10.65 -7.30
N GLY A 132 46.25 -11.92 -7.26
CA GLY A 132 46.20 -12.74 -6.06
C GLY A 132 45.13 -12.39 -5.05
N LYS A 133 44.18 -11.43 -5.35
CA LYS A 133 43.09 -11.03 -4.47
C LYS A 133 41.77 -11.62 -4.90
N HIS A 134 40.97 -12.00 -3.89
CA HIS A 134 39.60 -12.48 -4.06
C HIS A 134 38.63 -11.65 -3.21
N GLY A 135 37.46 -11.36 -3.73
CA GLY A 135 36.37 -10.62 -3.04
C GLY A 135 35.24 -11.55 -2.67
N VAL A 136 34.74 -11.41 -1.43
CA VAL A 136 33.48 -12.02 -1.00
C VAL A 136 32.54 -10.92 -0.56
N VAL A 137 31.41 -10.73 -1.28
CA VAL A 137 30.36 -9.77 -0.94
C VAL A 137 29.28 -10.47 -0.13
N ARG A 138 28.91 -9.87 1.00
CA ARG A 138 27.75 -10.27 1.81
C ARG A 138 26.91 -9.05 2.13
N TYR A 139 25.61 -9.29 2.39
CA TYR A 139 24.65 -8.26 2.75
C TYR A 139 24.37 -8.30 4.25
N PHE A 140 24.31 -7.12 4.87
CA PHE A 140 24.11 -6.94 6.31
C PHE A 140 22.93 -6.01 6.56
N PRO A 141 22.15 -6.23 7.64
CA PRO A 141 21.05 -5.33 8.01
C PRO A 141 21.52 -3.90 8.17
N VAL A 142 20.75 -2.92 7.68
CA VAL A 142 21.07 -1.49 7.83
C VAL A 142 21.01 -1.01 9.29
N GLY A 143 20.23 -1.70 10.14
CA GLY A 143 19.95 -1.33 11.53
C GLY A 143 18.48 -1.03 11.77
N LEU A 144 18.17 -0.11 12.69
CA LEU A 144 16.80 0.21 13.07
C LEU A 144 16.02 0.86 11.93
N VAL A 145 14.81 0.32 11.64
CA VAL A 145 13.90 0.76 10.60
C VAL A 145 12.72 1.51 11.20
N ALA A 146 12.32 2.62 10.57
CA ALA A 146 11.07 3.32 10.82
C ALA A 146 10.04 2.92 9.76
N GLY A 147 8.88 2.42 10.20
CA GLY A 147 7.75 2.09 9.34
C GLY A 147 6.55 2.99 9.62
N ILE A 148 5.90 3.54 8.60
CA ILE A 148 4.66 4.30 8.73
C ILE A 148 3.66 3.77 7.71
N ALA A 149 2.52 3.25 8.20
CA ALA A 149 1.48 2.63 7.39
C ALA A 149 0.22 3.52 7.30
N PRO A 150 -0.50 3.49 6.15
CA PRO A 150 -1.74 4.24 5.94
C PRO A 150 -2.97 3.48 6.46
N PHE A 151 -4.16 4.08 6.25
CA PHE A 151 -5.42 3.53 6.74
C PHE A 151 -6.10 2.53 5.79
N ASN A 152 -5.79 2.59 4.48
CA ASN A 152 -6.61 1.90 3.48
C ASN A 152 -6.35 0.39 3.32
N PHE A 153 -5.14 -0.06 3.59
CA PHE A 153 -4.76 -1.46 3.76
C PHE A 153 -3.92 -1.58 5.04
N PRO A 154 -4.55 -1.36 6.22
CA PRO A 154 -3.82 -1.14 7.47
C PRO A 154 -2.97 -2.33 7.88
N MET A 155 -3.46 -3.56 7.64
CA MET A 155 -2.70 -4.78 7.91
C MET A 155 -1.63 -5.02 6.85
N ASN A 156 -2.01 -5.12 5.58
CA ASN A 156 -1.06 -5.57 4.54
C ASN A 156 0.07 -4.57 4.29
N LEU A 157 -0.21 -3.24 4.32
CA LEU A 157 0.84 -2.23 4.15
C LEU A 157 1.74 -2.09 5.39
N ALA A 158 1.25 -2.43 6.57
CA ALA A 158 2.11 -2.62 7.74
C ALA A 158 3.01 -3.85 7.60
N VAL A 159 2.44 -4.96 7.11
CA VAL A 159 3.17 -6.23 6.89
C VAL A 159 4.27 -6.06 5.83
N HIS A 160 4.06 -5.27 4.78
CA HIS A 160 5.09 -4.92 3.79
C HIS A 160 6.30 -4.18 4.38
N LYS A 161 6.21 -3.70 5.63
CA LYS A 161 7.32 -3.09 6.37
C LYS A 161 7.88 -4.03 7.43
N LEU A 162 7.00 -4.71 8.16
CA LEU A 162 7.38 -5.63 9.25
C LEU A 162 8.08 -6.89 8.72
N ALA A 163 7.47 -7.56 7.75
CA ALA A 163 7.96 -8.85 7.25
C ALA A 163 9.37 -8.75 6.62
N PRO A 164 9.65 -7.77 5.71
CA PRO A 164 11.00 -7.62 5.16
C PRO A 164 12.03 -7.16 6.21
N ALA A 165 11.65 -6.36 7.23
CA ALA A 165 12.55 -5.97 8.30
C ALA A 165 12.98 -7.19 9.13
N ILE A 166 12.04 -8.05 9.53
CA ILE A 166 12.33 -9.31 10.23
C ILE A 166 13.19 -10.21 9.34
N ALA A 167 12.85 -10.37 8.06
CA ALA A 167 13.59 -11.18 7.10
C ALA A 167 15.03 -10.70 6.89
N ALA A 168 15.25 -9.38 6.84
CA ALA A 168 16.57 -8.76 6.75
C ALA A 168 17.38 -8.87 8.06
N GLY A 169 16.71 -9.06 9.21
CA GLY A 169 17.33 -9.02 10.54
C GLY A 169 17.45 -7.60 11.11
N CYS A 170 16.54 -6.69 10.71
CA CYS A 170 16.46 -5.33 11.22
C CYS A 170 15.40 -5.22 12.31
N PRO A 171 15.67 -4.58 13.45
CA PRO A 171 14.63 -4.10 14.33
C PRO A 171 13.77 -3.04 13.64
N ILE A 172 12.50 -2.97 13.99
CA ILE A 172 11.54 -2.03 13.37
C ILE A 172 10.58 -1.43 14.40
N ILE A 173 10.34 -0.12 14.29
CA ILE A 173 9.25 0.57 14.98
C ILE A 173 8.25 1.00 13.93
N LEU A 174 7.02 0.49 14.04
CA LEU A 174 5.94 0.76 13.13
C LEU A 174 4.92 1.71 13.74
N LYS A 175 4.59 2.78 13.01
CA LYS A 175 3.45 3.65 13.30
C LYS A 175 2.28 3.30 12.38
N PRO A 176 1.21 2.65 12.87
CA PRO A 176 -0.01 2.48 12.10
C PRO A 176 -0.76 3.81 11.94
N SER A 177 -1.71 3.86 11.03
CA SER A 177 -2.68 4.96 10.97
C SER A 177 -3.47 5.05 12.28
N THR A 178 -3.74 6.26 12.74
CA THR A 178 -4.58 6.47 13.94
C THR A 178 -6.05 6.13 13.72
N ASN A 179 -6.51 6.13 12.45
CA ASN A 179 -7.88 5.72 12.13
C ASN A 179 -8.06 4.19 12.16
N THR A 180 -6.98 3.44 11.85
CA THR A 180 -7.03 1.98 11.68
C THR A 180 -5.84 1.30 12.36
N PRO A 181 -5.67 1.41 13.69
CA PRO A 181 -4.52 0.86 14.39
C PRO A 181 -4.72 -0.58 14.86
N LEU A 182 -5.98 -1.06 14.94
CA LEU A 182 -6.31 -2.24 15.74
C LEU A 182 -5.91 -3.56 15.09
N SER A 183 -6.09 -3.70 13.78
CA SER A 183 -5.65 -4.89 13.05
C SER A 183 -4.15 -5.11 13.18
N THR A 184 -3.37 -4.02 13.09
CA THR A 184 -1.91 -4.08 13.26
C THR A 184 -1.51 -4.34 14.72
N LEU A 185 -2.25 -3.82 15.70
CA LEU A 185 -2.03 -4.12 17.13
C LEU A 185 -2.39 -5.58 17.46
N ALA A 186 -3.45 -6.12 16.85
CA ALA A 186 -3.77 -7.54 16.98
C ALA A 186 -2.67 -8.45 16.37
N LEU A 187 -2.02 -8.00 15.26
CA LEU A 187 -0.86 -8.69 14.69
C LEU A 187 0.32 -8.76 15.66
N ALA A 188 0.47 -7.77 16.56
CA ALA A 188 1.52 -7.79 17.58
C ALA A 188 1.42 -9.00 18.51
N GLU A 189 0.20 -9.53 18.75
CA GLU A 189 -0.01 -10.75 19.55
C GLU A 189 0.72 -11.94 18.92
N LEU A 190 0.61 -12.11 17.59
CA LEU A 190 1.31 -13.16 16.85
C LEU A 190 2.82 -12.97 16.84
N ILE A 191 3.29 -11.72 16.76
CA ILE A 191 4.72 -11.40 16.81
C ILE A 191 5.28 -11.74 18.20
N ASP A 192 4.54 -11.42 19.25
CA ASP A 192 4.95 -11.69 20.64
C ASP A 192 5.01 -13.20 20.98
N GLU A 193 4.21 -14.01 20.31
CA GLU A 193 4.21 -15.47 20.42
C GLU A 193 5.44 -16.15 19.76
N THR A 194 6.26 -15.39 18.99
CA THR A 194 7.47 -15.92 18.34
C THR A 194 8.72 -15.83 19.20
N ASP A 195 9.79 -16.59 18.80
CA ASP A 195 11.13 -16.52 19.40
C ASP A 195 11.96 -15.30 18.97
N LEU A 196 11.35 -14.26 18.36
CA LEU A 196 12.06 -13.04 18.03
C LEU A 196 12.55 -12.32 19.29
N PRO A 197 13.74 -11.72 19.29
CA PRO A 197 14.24 -10.94 20.43
C PRO A 197 13.22 -9.88 20.86
N LYS A 198 12.82 -9.87 22.14
CA LYS A 198 11.85 -8.88 22.67
C LYS A 198 12.41 -7.48 22.52
N GLY A 199 11.68 -6.61 21.84
CA GLY A 199 12.15 -5.29 21.42
C GLY A 199 12.52 -5.17 19.94
N ALA A 200 12.61 -6.28 19.21
CA ALA A 200 12.87 -6.27 17.77
C ALA A 200 11.76 -5.58 16.96
N VAL A 201 10.52 -5.67 17.45
CA VAL A 201 9.34 -5.03 16.85
C VAL A 201 8.63 -4.20 17.90
N SER A 202 8.22 -2.99 17.51
CA SER A 202 7.26 -2.18 18.26
C SER A 202 6.19 -1.65 17.32
N ILE A 203 4.93 -1.60 17.80
CA ILE A 203 3.77 -1.08 17.06
C ILE A 203 3.12 0.00 17.90
N LEU A 204 3.32 1.25 17.48
CA LEU A 204 3.04 2.43 18.28
C LEU A 204 2.11 3.40 17.52
N PRO A 205 0.81 3.42 17.79
CA PRO A 205 -0.03 4.54 17.38
C PRO A 205 0.50 5.83 18.00
N MET A 206 0.77 6.84 17.17
CA MET A 206 1.37 8.11 17.60
C MET A 206 0.65 9.27 16.94
N ASP A 207 0.57 10.40 17.65
CA ASP A 207 0.16 11.65 17.04
C ASP A 207 1.24 12.14 16.03
N ARG A 208 0.90 13.19 15.27
CA ARG A 208 1.78 13.70 14.22
C ARG A 208 3.13 14.18 14.77
N LYS A 209 3.12 14.82 15.95
CA LYS A 209 4.34 15.38 16.57
C LYS A 209 5.30 14.27 16.98
N THR A 210 4.81 13.26 17.71
CA THR A 210 5.61 12.12 18.14
C THR A 210 6.05 11.27 16.93
N GLY A 211 5.14 11.03 15.97
CA GLY A 211 5.44 10.29 14.75
C GLY A 211 6.52 10.93 13.87
N ASN A 212 6.68 12.27 13.91
CA ASN A 212 7.74 12.95 13.17
C ASN A 212 9.15 12.59 13.69
N GLN A 213 9.29 12.11 14.92
CA GLN A 213 10.57 11.64 15.45
C GLN A 213 11.10 10.42 14.67
N LEU A 214 10.21 9.57 14.11
CA LEU A 214 10.61 8.46 13.21
C LEU A 214 11.36 8.96 11.97
N VAL A 215 11.02 10.18 11.53
CA VAL A 215 11.60 10.80 10.34
C VAL A 215 12.94 11.45 10.65
N ILE A 216 13.02 12.24 11.73
CA ILE A 216 14.19 13.10 11.97
C ILE A 216 15.25 12.45 12.85
N ASP A 217 14.95 11.43 13.65
CA ASP A 217 15.90 10.80 14.57
C ASP A 217 16.95 9.96 13.82
N ASP A 218 18.22 10.29 13.95
CA ASP A 218 19.36 9.69 13.25
C ASP A 218 19.64 8.22 13.61
N ARG A 219 19.05 7.71 14.68
CA ARG A 219 19.15 6.31 15.09
C ARG A 219 18.48 5.36 14.10
N PHE A 220 17.42 5.81 13.42
CA PHE A 220 16.82 5.10 12.31
C PHE A 220 17.73 5.17 11.07
N LYS A 221 17.88 4.07 10.36
CA LYS A 221 18.73 3.94 9.16
C LYS A 221 17.93 3.89 7.86
N LEU A 222 16.66 3.51 7.95
CA LEU A 222 15.74 3.49 6.84
C LEU A 222 14.37 3.97 7.32
N LEU A 223 13.71 4.80 6.50
CA LEU A 223 12.32 5.18 6.60
C LEU A 223 11.52 4.54 5.47
N SER A 224 10.55 3.70 5.82
CA SER A 224 9.56 3.15 4.88
C SER A 224 8.20 3.79 5.17
N PHE A 225 7.72 4.59 4.23
CA PHE A 225 6.46 5.34 4.33
C PHE A 225 5.51 4.95 3.21
N THR A 226 4.25 4.70 3.56
CA THR A 226 3.14 4.62 2.60
C THR A 226 2.06 5.63 3.01
N GLY A 227 1.66 6.49 2.07
CA GLY A 227 0.66 7.53 2.34
C GLY A 227 0.57 8.57 1.23
N SER A 228 0.14 9.80 1.57
CA SER A 228 -0.04 10.86 0.57
C SER A 228 1.30 11.40 0.03
N PRO A 229 1.36 11.80 -1.26
CA PRO A 229 2.56 12.34 -1.89
C PRO A 229 3.16 13.53 -1.14
N HIS A 230 2.32 14.51 -0.81
CA HIS A 230 2.77 15.70 -0.09
C HIS A 230 3.51 15.37 1.22
N VAL A 231 2.98 14.42 2.00
CA VAL A 231 3.59 14.02 3.27
C VAL A 231 4.87 13.20 3.02
N GLY A 232 4.86 12.29 2.04
CA GLY A 232 6.02 11.46 1.73
C GLY A 232 7.22 12.28 1.27
N TRP A 233 7.03 13.21 0.35
CA TRP A 233 8.11 14.08 -0.15
C TRP A 233 8.63 15.05 0.93
N MET A 234 7.75 15.55 1.80
CA MET A 234 8.16 16.32 2.97
C MET A 234 9.04 15.46 3.91
N MET A 235 8.61 14.24 4.25
CA MET A 235 9.39 13.34 5.08
C MET A 235 10.74 12.99 4.46
N LYS A 236 10.81 12.80 3.13
CA LYS A 236 12.08 12.59 2.44
C LYS A 236 13.04 13.76 2.61
N ALA A 237 12.53 15.00 2.51
CA ALA A 237 13.35 16.19 2.72
C ALA A 237 13.91 16.26 4.15
N ASP A 238 13.13 15.84 5.15
CA ASP A 238 13.49 15.89 6.56
C ASP A 238 14.30 14.68 7.05
N ALA A 239 14.36 13.58 6.28
CA ALA A 239 14.93 12.30 6.70
C ALA A 239 16.47 12.30 6.85
N GLY A 240 17.15 13.34 6.42
CA GLY A 240 18.62 13.46 6.53
C GLY A 240 19.34 12.38 5.70
N ARG A 241 20.16 11.56 6.37
CA ARG A 241 21.00 10.54 5.73
C ARG A 241 20.35 9.16 5.63
N LYS A 242 19.11 8.99 6.11
CA LYS A 242 18.41 7.70 6.08
C LYS A 242 18.14 7.28 4.63
N LYS A 243 18.15 6.00 4.39
CA LYS A 243 17.49 5.45 3.21
C LYS A 243 15.99 5.74 3.33
N VAL A 244 15.34 6.06 2.21
CA VAL A 244 13.91 6.39 2.18
C VAL A 244 13.24 5.60 1.07
N VAL A 245 12.19 4.86 1.45
CA VAL A 245 11.28 4.17 0.52
C VAL A 245 9.90 4.79 0.68
N LEU A 246 9.32 5.24 -0.42
CA LEU A 246 8.04 5.92 -0.47
C LEU A 246 7.07 5.19 -1.40
N GLU A 247 5.94 4.80 -0.88
CA GLU A 247 4.79 4.32 -1.64
C GLU A 247 3.66 5.35 -1.48
N LEU A 248 3.36 6.07 -2.55
CA LEU A 248 2.52 7.24 -2.50
C LEU A 248 1.25 7.07 -3.35
N GLY A 249 0.56 8.16 -3.63
CA GLY A 249 -0.69 8.15 -4.37
C GLY A 249 -0.56 7.87 -5.86
N GLY A 250 -1.70 7.73 -6.50
CA GLY A 250 -1.81 7.54 -7.94
C GLY A 250 -3.18 7.94 -8.48
N ASN A 251 -3.26 8.15 -9.78
CA ASN A 251 -4.51 8.30 -10.53
C ASN A 251 -4.48 7.40 -11.77
N ALA A 252 -4.34 6.10 -11.55
CA ALA A 252 -4.02 5.13 -12.57
C ALA A 252 -4.94 5.20 -13.79
N GLY A 253 -4.32 5.10 -14.96
CA GLY A 253 -4.99 5.00 -16.24
C GLY A 253 -5.31 3.54 -16.60
N MET A 254 -6.45 3.32 -17.28
CA MET A 254 -6.82 2.04 -17.87
C MET A 254 -7.23 2.28 -19.32
N ILE A 255 -6.52 1.65 -20.25
CA ILE A 255 -6.74 1.80 -21.70
C ILE A 255 -7.47 0.55 -22.21
N ILE A 256 -8.54 0.75 -22.97
CA ILE A 256 -9.34 -0.33 -23.55
C ILE A 256 -9.38 -0.14 -25.05
N THR A 257 -8.63 -0.98 -25.79
CA THR A 257 -8.54 -0.90 -27.25
C THR A 257 -9.70 -1.60 -27.92
N LYS A 258 -9.87 -1.38 -29.22
CA LYS A 258 -10.91 -2.02 -30.04
C LYS A 258 -10.77 -3.55 -30.14
N THR A 259 -9.61 -4.09 -29.82
CA THR A 259 -9.32 -5.55 -29.84
C THR A 259 -9.59 -6.22 -28.49
N ALA A 260 -9.95 -5.43 -27.46
CA ALA A 260 -10.19 -5.92 -26.11
C ALA A 260 -11.40 -6.86 -26.04
N ASP A 261 -11.34 -7.82 -25.13
CA ASP A 261 -12.54 -8.52 -24.65
C ASP A 261 -13.36 -7.56 -23.80
N ILE A 262 -14.44 -7.02 -24.35
CA ILE A 262 -15.28 -6.00 -23.73
C ILE A 262 -15.92 -6.53 -22.43
N ASP A 263 -16.39 -7.77 -22.39
CA ASP A 263 -17.06 -8.33 -21.20
C ASP A 263 -16.08 -8.43 -20.04
N LYS A 264 -14.87 -8.91 -20.31
CA LYS A 264 -13.79 -8.97 -19.32
C LYS A 264 -13.35 -7.56 -18.91
N ALA A 265 -13.19 -6.64 -19.85
CA ALA A 265 -12.77 -5.27 -19.58
C ALA A 265 -13.78 -4.54 -18.69
N VAL A 266 -15.09 -4.67 -18.97
CA VAL A 266 -16.16 -4.08 -18.14
C VAL A 266 -16.14 -4.66 -16.71
N ALA A 267 -16.14 -5.99 -16.57
CA ALA A 267 -16.13 -6.64 -15.26
C ALA A 267 -14.93 -6.22 -14.42
N THR A 268 -13.76 -6.15 -15.05
CA THR A 268 -12.50 -5.76 -14.40
C THR A 268 -12.45 -4.26 -14.08
N ALA A 269 -12.98 -3.41 -14.97
CA ALA A 269 -13.06 -1.97 -14.75
C ALA A 269 -13.97 -1.61 -13.56
N VAL A 270 -15.08 -2.33 -13.37
CA VAL A 270 -15.97 -2.14 -12.21
C VAL A 270 -15.21 -2.42 -10.91
N ILE A 271 -14.49 -3.52 -10.84
CA ILE A 271 -13.67 -3.85 -9.66
C ILE A 271 -12.55 -2.81 -9.50
N GLY A 272 -11.85 -2.48 -10.58
CA GLY A 272 -10.74 -1.52 -10.59
C GLY A 272 -11.14 -0.11 -10.16
N GLY A 273 -12.34 0.31 -10.53
CA GLY A 273 -12.87 1.64 -10.23
C GLY A 273 -13.55 1.76 -8.87
N PHE A 274 -14.05 0.67 -8.29
CA PHE A 274 -14.94 0.80 -7.13
C PHE A 274 -14.63 -0.12 -5.95
N ALA A 275 -13.67 -1.06 -6.07
CA ALA A 275 -13.26 -1.88 -4.94
C ALA A 275 -12.86 -1.00 -3.75
N TYR A 276 -13.36 -1.36 -2.55
CA TYR A 276 -13.12 -0.60 -1.32
C TYR A 276 -13.41 0.90 -1.48
N SER A 277 -14.51 1.23 -2.16
CA SER A 277 -14.96 2.61 -2.40
C SER A 277 -13.88 3.49 -3.06
N GLY A 278 -13.05 2.90 -3.94
CA GLY A 278 -11.97 3.61 -4.64
C GLY A 278 -10.81 4.10 -3.77
N GLN A 279 -10.73 3.69 -2.50
CA GLN A 279 -9.66 4.11 -1.58
C GLN A 279 -8.39 3.25 -1.77
N VAL A 280 -7.91 3.16 -3.00
CA VAL A 280 -6.78 2.34 -3.43
C VAL A 280 -5.83 3.19 -4.27
N CYS A 281 -4.53 3.18 -3.96
CA CYS A 281 -3.52 3.97 -4.67
C CYS A 281 -3.38 3.64 -6.17
N ILE A 282 -3.78 2.43 -6.56
CA ILE A 282 -3.83 1.95 -7.95
C ILE A 282 -5.27 1.85 -8.49
N HIS A 283 -6.19 2.63 -7.92
CA HIS A 283 -7.56 2.78 -8.38
C HIS A 283 -7.61 3.16 -9.86
N ALA A 284 -8.42 2.44 -10.67
CA ALA A 284 -8.62 2.74 -12.09
C ALA A 284 -9.47 4.03 -12.24
N GLN A 285 -8.85 5.16 -11.93
CA GLN A 285 -9.53 6.46 -11.87
C GLN A 285 -9.83 7.01 -13.25
N ARG A 286 -8.92 6.82 -14.24
CA ARG A 286 -9.04 7.35 -15.58
C ARG A 286 -9.14 6.22 -16.60
N ILE A 287 -10.31 6.01 -17.19
CA ILE A 287 -10.53 4.95 -18.18
C ILE A 287 -10.64 5.58 -19.55
N TYR A 288 -9.76 5.16 -20.45
CA TYR A 288 -9.71 5.57 -21.86
C TYR A 288 -10.17 4.41 -22.73
N VAL A 289 -11.15 4.64 -23.58
CA VAL A 289 -11.79 3.60 -24.41
C VAL A 289 -11.68 3.98 -25.88
N ALA A 290 -11.32 3.02 -26.74
CA ALA A 290 -11.29 3.24 -28.18
C ALA A 290 -12.66 3.75 -28.67
N LYS A 291 -12.65 4.80 -29.48
CA LYS A 291 -13.85 5.50 -29.93
C LYS A 291 -14.89 4.56 -30.58
N GLU A 292 -14.42 3.53 -31.26
CA GLU A 292 -15.28 2.57 -31.98
C GLU A 292 -16.15 1.72 -31.05
N ILE A 293 -15.73 1.54 -29.80
CA ILE A 293 -16.42 0.71 -28.80
C ILE A 293 -16.89 1.53 -27.59
N PHE A 294 -16.69 2.86 -27.58
CA PHE A 294 -16.94 3.73 -26.42
C PHE A 294 -18.38 3.67 -25.95
N ASP A 295 -19.36 3.80 -26.85
CA ASP A 295 -20.78 3.81 -26.49
C ASP A 295 -21.22 2.45 -25.92
N GLU A 296 -20.76 1.36 -26.53
CA GLU A 296 -21.07 -0.01 -26.07
C GLU A 296 -20.45 -0.26 -24.71
N PHE A 297 -19.16 0.07 -24.53
CA PHE A 297 -18.46 -0.11 -23.26
C PHE A 297 -19.12 0.73 -22.17
N SER A 298 -19.38 2.01 -22.42
CA SER A 298 -19.97 2.95 -21.47
C SER A 298 -21.34 2.47 -20.97
N ALA A 299 -22.21 2.02 -21.89
CA ALA A 299 -23.52 1.51 -21.53
C ALA A 299 -23.45 0.26 -20.66
N ARG A 300 -22.56 -0.69 -21.01
CA ARG A 300 -22.33 -1.92 -20.22
C ARG A 300 -21.70 -1.61 -18.87
N PHE A 301 -20.70 -0.73 -18.82
CA PHE A 301 -20.02 -0.36 -17.61
C PHE A 301 -20.99 0.29 -16.59
N VAL A 302 -21.76 1.29 -17.02
CA VAL A 302 -22.78 1.94 -16.16
C VAL A 302 -23.81 0.93 -15.67
N LYS A 303 -24.27 0.01 -16.52
CA LYS A 303 -25.19 -1.05 -16.13
C LYS A 303 -24.63 -1.93 -15.00
N GLU A 304 -23.34 -2.29 -15.06
CA GLU A 304 -22.71 -3.12 -14.02
C GLU A 304 -22.42 -2.28 -12.75
N VAL A 305 -22.01 -1.02 -12.88
CA VAL A 305 -21.82 -0.11 -11.73
C VAL A 305 -23.12 0.05 -10.94
N ASN A 306 -24.28 0.19 -11.60
CA ASN A 306 -25.58 0.31 -10.95
C ASN A 306 -26.04 -0.96 -10.19
N LYS A 307 -25.38 -2.10 -10.39
CA LYS A 307 -25.67 -3.34 -9.65
C LYS A 307 -24.89 -3.45 -8.34
N LEU A 308 -23.90 -2.57 -8.11
CA LEU A 308 -23.07 -2.61 -6.92
C LEU A 308 -23.93 -2.39 -5.66
N LYS A 309 -23.84 -3.32 -4.73
CA LYS A 309 -24.58 -3.27 -3.47
C LYS A 309 -23.82 -2.41 -2.45
N LEU A 310 -24.49 -1.33 -2.03
CA LEU A 310 -24.02 -0.46 -0.96
C LEU A 310 -24.60 -0.95 0.38
N GLY A 311 -23.78 -0.98 1.45
CA GLY A 311 -24.29 -1.45 2.73
C GLY A 311 -23.28 -1.49 3.85
N ASP A 312 -23.67 -2.16 4.93
CA ASP A 312 -22.82 -2.45 6.08
C ASP A 312 -21.63 -3.29 5.64
N PRO A 313 -20.38 -2.90 5.98
CA PRO A 313 -19.20 -3.67 5.63
C PRO A 313 -19.20 -5.11 6.21
N MET A 314 -19.99 -5.35 7.25
CA MET A 314 -20.11 -6.67 7.88
C MET A 314 -21.05 -7.63 7.13
N ASP A 315 -21.87 -7.13 6.21
CA ASP A 315 -22.76 -7.96 5.39
C ASP A 315 -21.98 -8.59 4.22
N ASP A 316 -22.10 -9.89 4.03
CA ASP A 316 -21.38 -10.67 3.01
C ASP A 316 -21.65 -10.17 1.55
N ASP A 317 -22.84 -9.63 1.30
CA ASP A 317 -23.27 -9.14 -0.01
C ASP A 317 -22.79 -7.71 -0.31
N THR A 318 -22.29 -6.98 0.68
CA THR A 318 -21.84 -5.60 0.50
C THR A 318 -20.58 -5.54 -0.37
N GLN A 319 -20.63 -4.71 -1.40
CA GLN A 319 -19.52 -4.48 -2.33
C GLN A 319 -18.89 -3.09 -2.14
N ILE A 320 -19.74 -2.10 -1.80
CA ILE A 320 -19.35 -0.70 -1.54
C ILE A 320 -19.80 -0.36 -0.13
N SER A 321 -18.96 0.29 0.63
CA SER A 321 -19.28 0.76 1.97
C SER A 321 -18.81 2.21 2.16
N SER A 322 -18.71 2.67 3.40
CA SER A 322 -18.28 4.03 3.74
C SER A 322 -16.86 4.33 3.27
N MET A 323 -16.60 5.58 3.00
CA MET A 323 -15.24 6.11 3.02
C MET A 323 -14.73 6.18 4.46
N ILE A 324 -13.44 6.40 4.64
CA ILE A 324 -12.80 6.38 5.96
C ILE A 324 -13.37 7.44 6.92
N ASP A 325 -13.84 8.56 6.40
CA ASP A 325 -14.49 9.61 7.17
C ASP A 325 -15.34 10.54 6.28
N GLU A 326 -16.16 11.36 6.92
CA GLU A 326 -17.05 12.30 6.23
C GLU A 326 -16.29 13.45 5.53
N ALA A 327 -15.12 13.83 6.05
CA ALA A 327 -14.32 14.89 5.44
C ALA A 327 -13.82 14.47 4.05
N ASN A 328 -13.38 13.22 3.91
CA ASN A 328 -12.99 12.65 2.62
C ASN A 328 -14.19 12.51 1.67
N ALA A 329 -15.36 12.09 2.17
CA ALA A 329 -16.56 12.01 1.34
C ALA A 329 -17.01 13.40 0.82
N LYS A 330 -16.97 14.43 1.68
CA LYS A 330 -17.23 15.83 1.29
C LYS A 330 -16.22 16.37 0.26
N ARG A 331 -14.94 16.02 0.42
CA ARG A 331 -13.90 16.40 -0.55
C ARG A 331 -14.18 15.81 -1.93
N VAL A 332 -14.56 14.53 -2.00
CA VAL A 332 -14.92 13.87 -3.26
C VAL A 332 -16.15 14.53 -3.90
N GLU A 333 -17.20 14.79 -3.12
CA GLU A 333 -18.39 15.52 -3.57
C GLU A 333 -18.00 16.88 -4.18
N ALA A 334 -17.25 17.69 -3.45
CA ALA A 334 -16.82 19.01 -3.93
C ALA A 334 -16.00 18.97 -5.23
N TRP A 335 -15.15 17.94 -5.42
CA TRP A 335 -14.37 17.80 -6.65
C TRP A 335 -15.23 17.35 -7.84
N VAL A 336 -16.23 16.52 -7.61
CA VAL A 336 -17.21 16.13 -8.66
C VAL A 336 -18.08 17.32 -9.04
N ASP A 337 -18.59 18.09 -8.08
CA ASP A 337 -19.40 19.29 -8.32
C ASP A 337 -18.60 20.36 -9.12
N GLU A 338 -17.31 20.54 -8.77
CA GLU A 338 -16.40 21.43 -9.51
C GLU A 338 -16.26 20.95 -10.97
N ALA A 339 -15.99 19.65 -11.17
CA ALA A 339 -15.86 19.09 -12.52
C ALA A 339 -17.13 19.26 -13.36
N VAL A 340 -18.31 19.07 -12.76
CA VAL A 340 -19.60 19.29 -13.43
C VAL A 340 -19.78 20.77 -13.78
N SER A 341 -19.43 21.68 -12.88
CA SER A 341 -19.47 23.12 -13.16
C SER A 341 -18.54 23.54 -14.31
N ASP A 342 -17.42 22.80 -14.49
CA ASP A 342 -16.45 23.01 -15.58
C ASP A 342 -16.82 22.27 -16.88
N GLY A 343 -17.97 21.59 -16.91
CA GLY A 343 -18.57 20.99 -18.09
C GLY A 343 -18.55 19.47 -18.18
N ALA A 344 -18.03 18.77 -17.17
CA ALA A 344 -18.14 17.30 -17.09
C ALA A 344 -19.61 16.88 -16.87
N LYS A 345 -19.94 15.65 -17.27
CA LYS A 345 -21.27 15.09 -17.10
C LYS A 345 -21.23 13.84 -16.23
N ILE A 346 -22.13 13.76 -15.26
CA ILE A 346 -22.37 12.54 -14.48
C ILE A 346 -23.30 11.63 -15.27
N ILE A 347 -22.86 10.40 -15.55
CA ILE A 347 -23.69 9.38 -16.20
C ILE A 347 -24.10 8.27 -15.23
N CYS A 348 -23.55 8.26 -14.02
CA CYS A 348 -23.91 7.37 -12.92
C CYS A 348 -23.48 7.99 -11.59
N GLY A 349 -24.25 7.81 -10.51
CA GLY A 349 -23.91 8.23 -9.16
C GLY A 349 -24.06 9.72 -8.88
N GLY A 350 -23.00 10.35 -8.33
CA GLY A 350 -22.98 11.79 -8.01
C GLY A 350 -23.69 12.16 -6.72
N LYS A 351 -23.85 11.23 -5.77
CA LYS A 351 -24.60 11.47 -4.53
C LYS A 351 -23.78 11.08 -3.30
N ARG A 352 -23.82 11.91 -2.25
CA ARG A 352 -23.24 11.62 -0.94
C ARG A 352 -24.33 11.41 0.12
N GLU A 353 -24.11 10.46 1.03
CA GLU A 353 -24.92 10.20 2.21
C GLU A 353 -24.02 9.96 3.42
N GLY A 354 -23.75 10.99 4.23
CA GLY A 354 -22.82 10.91 5.35
C GLY A 354 -21.39 10.59 4.89
N THR A 355 -20.85 9.47 5.33
CA THR A 355 -19.54 8.93 4.92
C THR A 355 -19.56 8.18 3.59
N TYR A 356 -20.75 7.93 3.03
CA TYR A 356 -20.89 7.29 1.73
C TYR A 356 -20.76 8.28 0.59
N TYR A 357 -20.07 7.88 -0.46
CA TYR A 357 -20.18 8.48 -1.78
C TYR A 357 -20.54 7.39 -2.79
N HIS A 358 -21.60 7.60 -3.55
CA HIS A 358 -22.09 6.59 -4.51
C HIS A 358 -21.07 6.39 -5.64
N PRO A 359 -20.91 5.16 -6.16
CA PRO A 359 -20.10 4.92 -7.36
C PRO A 359 -20.47 5.86 -8.48
N THR A 360 -19.52 6.69 -8.93
CA THR A 360 -19.76 7.81 -9.83
C THR A 360 -18.92 7.68 -11.08
N VAL A 361 -19.55 7.86 -12.23
CA VAL A 361 -18.90 7.86 -13.55
C VAL A 361 -19.11 9.21 -14.20
N LEU A 362 -17.98 9.82 -14.60
CA LEU A 362 -17.92 11.11 -15.30
C LEU A 362 -17.46 10.92 -16.73
N ILE A 363 -18.05 11.69 -17.65
CA ILE A 363 -17.59 11.84 -19.05
C ILE A 363 -17.41 13.32 -19.38
N ASP A 364 -16.86 13.63 -20.55
CA ASP A 364 -16.57 14.99 -20.99
C ASP A 364 -15.66 15.75 -20.02
N THR A 365 -14.76 15.02 -19.34
CA THR A 365 -13.81 15.60 -18.40
C THR A 365 -12.61 16.21 -19.14
N LYS A 366 -11.87 17.09 -18.46
CA LYS A 366 -10.67 17.72 -19.01
C LYS A 366 -9.47 17.42 -18.13
N PRO A 367 -8.25 17.28 -18.67
CA PRO A 367 -7.05 16.92 -17.92
C PRO A 367 -6.76 17.77 -16.68
N LYS A 368 -7.17 19.06 -16.69
CA LYS A 368 -6.96 20.01 -15.57
C LYS A 368 -7.98 19.89 -14.44
N MET A 369 -9.11 19.20 -14.64
CA MET A 369 -10.08 18.97 -13.58
C MET A 369 -9.45 18.12 -12.48
N LYS A 370 -9.72 18.41 -11.22
CA LYS A 370 -9.15 17.68 -10.06
C LYS A 370 -9.42 16.18 -10.12
N VAL A 371 -10.59 15.79 -10.64
CA VAL A 371 -10.96 14.37 -10.84
C VAL A 371 -10.08 13.64 -11.87
N CYS A 372 -9.31 14.36 -12.70
CA CYS A 372 -8.36 13.82 -13.66
C CYS A 372 -6.89 14.03 -13.22
N SER A 373 -6.57 15.24 -12.71
CA SER A 373 -5.18 15.62 -12.42
C SER A 373 -4.69 15.17 -11.05
N LEU A 374 -5.59 15.00 -10.06
CA LEU A 374 -5.25 14.61 -8.69
C LEU A 374 -5.77 13.19 -8.38
N GLU A 375 -5.27 12.62 -7.28
CA GLU A 375 -5.78 11.37 -6.74
C GLU A 375 -7.10 11.60 -6.02
N VAL A 376 -8.22 11.09 -6.58
CA VAL A 376 -9.55 11.24 -5.96
C VAL A 376 -9.67 10.45 -4.67
N PHE A 377 -9.08 9.27 -4.60
CA PHE A 377 -9.13 8.36 -3.44
C PHE A 377 -10.56 8.18 -2.91
N GLY A 378 -11.46 7.86 -3.84
CA GLY A 378 -12.89 7.73 -3.66
C GLY A 378 -13.54 7.05 -4.86
N PRO A 379 -14.83 6.67 -4.80
CA PRO A 379 -15.48 5.86 -5.83
C PRO A 379 -15.91 6.69 -7.05
N VAL A 380 -14.94 7.35 -7.71
CA VAL A 380 -15.16 8.19 -8.89
C VAL A 380 -14.25 7.77 -10.01
N VAL A 381 -14.79 7.55 -11.19
CA VAL A 381 -14.08 7.16 -12.41
C VAL A 381 -14.41 8.17 -13.51
N THR A 382 -13.39 8.59 -14.28
CA THR A 382 -13.58 9.33 -15.52
C THR A 382 -13.49 8.39 -16.71
N LEU A 383 -14.33 8.56 -17.70
CA LEU A 383 -14.44 7.70 -18.88
C LEU A 383 -14.40 8.56 -20.14
N GLU A 384 -13.34 8.41 -20.95
CA GLU A 384 -13.10 9.25 -22.11
C GLU A 384 -12.76 8.40 -23.36
N PRO A 385 -13.25 8.81 -24.54
CA PRO A 385 -12.87 8.16 -25.80
C PRO A 385 -11.46 8.59 -26.25
N PHE A 386 -10.73 7.70 -26.91
CA PHE A 386 -9.50 8.05 -27.64
C PHE A 386 -9.60 7.66 -29.12
N ALA A 387 -8.86 8.37 -29.97
CA ALA A 387 -8.84 8.15 -31.41
C ALA A 387 -7.67 7.27 -31.85
N SER A 388 -6.49 7.43 -31.25
CA SER A 388 -5.31 6.59 -31.48
C SER A 388 -4.77 6.02 -30.18
N PHE A 389 -4.13 4.85 -30.27
CA PHE A 389 -3.54 4.23 -29.08
C PHE A 389 -2.42 5.07 -28.47
N GLU A 390 -1.66 5.76 -29.32
CA GLU A 390 -0.61 6.70 -28.93
C GLU A 390 -1.16 7.88 -28.13
N ASP A 391 -2.34 8.40 -28.52
CA ASP A 391 -3.02 9.45 -27.74
C ASP A 391 -3.42 8.93 -26.36
N ALA A 392 -3.96 7.73 -26.24
CA ALA A 392 -4.32 7.12 -24.97
C ALA A 392 -3.08 6.95 -24.03
N ILE A 393 -1.95 6.49 -24.58
CA ILE A 393 -0.69 6.39 -23.85
C ILE A 393 -0.24 7.78 -23.38
N SER A 394 -0.31 8.80 -24.26
CA SER A 394 0.04 10.18 -23.92
C SER A 394 -0.84 10.75 -22.81
N GLU A 395 -2.16 10.49 -22.86
CA GLU A 395 -3.09 10.95 -21.82
C GLU A 395 -2.85 10.25 -20.47
N VAL A 396 -2.51 8.96 -20.46
CA VAL A 396 -2.12 8.26 -19.22
C VAL A 396 -0.85 8.87 -18.65
N ASN A 397 0.15 9.17 -19.48
CA ASN A 397 1.40 9.77 -19.07
C ASN A 397 1.28 11.24 -18.64
N ASN A 398 0.24 11.95 -19.11
CA ASN A 398 -0.06 13.34 -18.73
C ASN A 398 -0.58 13.42 -17.29
N SER A 399 0.29 13.10 -16.35
CA SER A 399 0.02 13.05 -14.91
C SER A 399 1.29 13.22 -14.12
N GLU A 400 1.20 13.87 -12.97
CA GLU A 400 2.26 13.90 -11.95
C GLU A 400 2.50 12.52 -11.32
N PHE A 401 1.57 11.57 -11.49
CA PHE A 401 1.63 10.23 -10.95
C PHE A 401 2.08 9.20 -11.97
N GLY A 402 2.63 8.09 -11.48
CA GLY A 402 3.05 6.97 -12.32
C GLY A 402 3.20 5.67 -11.51
N LEU A 403 2.10 5.18 -10.90
CA LEU A 403 2.17 3.96 -10.09
C LEU A 403 1.93 2.71 -10.92
N GLN A 404 0.75 2.49 -11.45
CA GLN A 404 0.41 1.40 -12.37
C GLN A 404 -0.57 1.88 -13.45
N ALA A 405 -0.62 1.14 -14.57
CA ALA A 405 -1.61 1.32 -15.63
C ALA A 405 -2.11 -0.05 -16.11
N GLY A 406 -3.40 -0.12 -16.49
CA GLY A 406 -3.99 -1.29 -17.13
C GLY A 406 -4.14 -1.08 -18.63
N VAL A 407 -3.94 -2.13 -19.45
CA VAL A 407 -4.13 -2.06 -20.89
C VAL A 407 -4.85 -3.31 -21.36
N PHE A 408 -6.06 -3.15 -21.87
CA PHE A 408 -6.83 -4.22 -22.51
C PHE A 408 -6.60 -4.21 -24.01
N THR A 409 -5.89 -5.20 -24.51
CA THR A 409 -5.59 -5.38 -25.93
C THR A 409 -5.33 -6.84 -26.25
N ASN A 410 -5.63 -7.24 -27.49
CA ASN A 410 -5.22 -8.52 -28.07
C ASN A 410 -4.17 -8.32 -29.18
N ASP A 411 -3.61 -7.12 -29.32
CA ASP A 411 -2.53 -6.80 -30.26
C ASP A 411 -1.18 -6.76 -29.52
N ILE A 412 -0.25 -7.62 -29.93
CA ILE A 412 1.08 -7.72 -29.31
C ILE A 412 1.90 -6.44 -29.51
N HIS A 413 1.69 -5.71 -30.62
CA HIS A 413 2.40 -4.45 -30.87
C HIS A 413 1.90 -3.33 -29.94
N GLU A 414 0.58 -3.27 -29.66
CA GLU A 414 0.03 -2.35 -28.63
C GLU A 414 0.56 -2.70 -27.24
N MET A 415 0.67 -4.01 -26.91
CA MET A 415 1.24 -4.46 -25.63
C MET A 415 2.70 -4.01 -25.47
N ASP A 416 3.56 -4.26 -26.46
CA ASP A 416 4.97 -3.90 -26.42
C ASP A 416 5.13 -2.38 -26.37
N TYR A 417 4.36 -1.65 -27.19
CA TYR A 417 4.37 -0.18 -27.20
C TYR A 417 3.94 0.41 -25.85
N ALA A 418 2.90 -0.14 -25.21
CA ALA A 418 2.46 0.28 -23.89
C ALA A 418 3.55 0.04 -22.83
N PHE A 419 4.19 -1.13 -22.85
CA PHE A 419 5.25 -1.44 -21.89
C PHE A 419 6.46 -0.51 -22.03
N GLU A 420 6.84 -0.13 -23.25
CA GLU A 420 7.97 0.76 -23.51
C GLU A 420 7.65 2.24 -23.24
N ARG A 421 6.39 2.66 -23.38
CA ARG A 421 6.01 4.08 -23.41
C ARG A 421 5.25 4.58 -22.22
N LEU A 422 4.61 3.72 -21.44
CA LEU A 422 3.94 4.13 -20.22
C LEU A 422 4.95 4.46 -19.12
N ASP A 423 4.88 5.67 -18.63
CA ASP A 423 5.76 6.18 -17.58
C ASP A 423 5.18 5.86 -16.18
N VAL A 424 5.15 4.56 -15.88
CA VAL A 424 4.59 3.98 -14.65
C VAL A 424 5.49 2.89 -14.09
N GLY A 425 5.30 2.53 -12.82
CA GLY A 425 6.03 1.43 -12.19
C GLY A 425 5.57 0.04 -12.61
N GLY A 426 4.33 -0.12 -13.10
CA GLY A 426 3.79 -1.39 -13.56
C GLY A 426 2.76 -1.24 -14.69
N VAL A 427 2.88 -2.08 -15.72
CA VAL A 427 1.91 -2.18 -16.82
C VAL A 427 1.22 -3.53 -16.74
N ILE A 428 -0.11 -3.52 -16.63
CA ILE A 428 -0.93 -4.71 -16.42
C ILE A 428 -1.72 -4.98 -17.70
N ILE A 429 -1.42 -6.08 -18.38
CA ILE A 429 -2.08 -6.43 -19.64
C ILE A 429 -3.33 -7.27 -19.38
N ASN A 430 -4.43 -6.88 -19.99
CA ASN A 430 -5.74 -7.55 -19.88
C ASN A 430 -6.24 -7.72 -18.44
N ASP A 431 -5.87 -6.77 -17.57
CA ASP A 431 -6.40 -6.65 -16.22
C ASP A 431 -6.41 -5.16 -15.78
N SER A 432 -7.01 -4.90 -14.63
CA SER A 432 -7.07 -3.57 -14.03
C SER A 432 -5.73 -3.19 -13.39
N PRO A 433 -5.40 -1.88 -13.29
CA PRO A 433 -4.24 -1.43 -12.53
C PRO A 433 -4.25 -1.83 -11.05
N ILE A 434 -5.37 -2.29 -10.47
CA ILE A 434 -5.40 -2.78 -9.08
C ILE A 434 -4.78 -4.17 -8.91
N PHE A 435 -4.42 -4.86 -10.00
CA PHE A 435 -3.75 -6.16 -9.89
C PHE A 435 -2.41 -6.03 -9.17
N ARG A 436 -2.26 -6.79 -8.08
CA ARG A 436 -1.02 -6.87 -7.30
C ARG A 436 -0.87 -8.22 -6.63
N VAL A 437 0.32 -8.79 -6.72
CA VAL A 437 0.79 -9.91 -5.89
C VAL A 437 2.03 -9.46 -5.10
N ASP A 438 2.18 -9.95 -3.87
CA ASP A 438 3.10 -9.33 -2.90
C ASP A 438 4.60 -9.67 -3.11
N HIS A 439 4.93 -10.53 -4.08
CA HIS A 439 6.32 -10.84 -4.48
C HIS A 439 6.79 -10.08 -5.73
N MET A 440 5.87 -9.47 -6.52
CA MET A 440 6.27 -8.65 -7.68
C MET A 440 6.90 -7.33 -7.25
N PRO A 441 7.80 -6.72 -8.07
CA PRO A 441 8.22 -5.36 -7.83
C PRO A 441 7.02 -4.43 -7.90
N TYR A 442 6.87 -3.57 -6.89
CA TYR A 442 5.78 -2.61 -6.81
C TYR A 442 6.31 -1.27 -6.34
N GLY A 443 5.89 -0.21 -6.96
CA GLY A 443 6.28 1.15 -6.64
C GLY A 443 6.16 2.07 -7.84
N GLY A 444 5.98 3.35 -7.58
CA GLY A 444 5.76 4.36 -8.60
C GLY A 444 7.03 5.05 -9.08
N VAL A 445 6.86 5.78 -10.16
CA VAL A 445 7.75 6.84 -10.64
C VAL A 445 7.06 8.19 -10.43
N LYS A 446 7.69 9.31 -10.78
CA LYS A 446 7.17 10.65 -10.56
C LYS A 446 6.77 10.86 -9.09
N ASP A 447 5.61 11.46 -8.83
CA ASP A 447 5.11 11.71 -7.47
C ASP A 447 4.50 10.49 -6.78
N SER A 448 4.44 9.35 -7.47
CA SER A 448 3.89 8.12 -6.89
C SER A 448 4.85 7.35 -5.99
N GLY A 449 6.14 7.66 -5.97
CA GLY A 449 7.02 6.99 -5.01
C GLY A 449 8.52 7.06 -5.30
N LEU A 450 9.25 6.39 -4.41
CA LEU A 450 10.71 6.22 -4.47
C LEU A 450 11.07 4.84 -3.93
N GLY A 451 11.86 4.06 -4.66
CA GLY A 451 12.17 2.68 -4.32
C GLY A 451 11.12 1.70 -4.84
N ARG A 452 11.15 0.49 -4.34
CA ARG A 452 10.19 -0.57 -4.71
C ARG A 452 9.81 -1.42 -3.50
N GLU A 453 8.52 -1.63 -3.31
CA GLU A 453 8.00 -2.74 -2.50
C GLU A 453 8.01 -4.04 -3.32
N GLY A 454 7.49 -5.11 -2.71
CA GLY A 454 7.72 -6.47 -3.12
C GLY A 454 8.82 -7.03 -2.22
N ILE A 455 8.53 -8.14 -1.56
CA ILE A 455 9.30 -8.58 -0.38
C ILE A 455 10.80 -8.68 -0.64
N LYS A 456 11.20 -9.28 -1.77
CA LYS A 456 12.63 -9.39 -2.13
C LYS A 456 13.32 -8.02 -2.24
N TYR A 457 12.64 -7.05 -2.84
CA TYR A 457 13.17 -5.70 -3.06
C TYR A 457 13.26 -4.94 -1.73
N ALA A 458 12.20 -4.99 -0.92
CA ALA A 458 12.17 -4.36 0.38
C ALA A 458 13.23 -4.94 1.34
N ILE A 459 13.50 -6.25 1.30
CA ILE A 459 14.60 -6.87 2.05
C ILE A 459 15.92 -6.27 1.62
N MET A 460 16.17 -6.12 0.31
CA MET A 460 17.43 -5.56 -0.21
C MET A 460 17.62 -4.09 0.17
N ASP A 461 16.56 -3.29 0.19
CA ASP A 461 16.62 -1.90 0.65
C ASP A 461 17.04 -1.81 2.13
N MET A 462 16.62 -2.79 2.94
CA MET A 462 16.96 -2.90 4.37
C MET A 462 18.33 -3.52 4.63
N MET A 463 19.14 -3.72 3.60
CA MET A 463 20.49 -4.31 3.70
C MET A 463 21.54 -3.45 3.02
N GLU A 464 22.81 -3.65 3.42
CA GLU A 464 24.00 -3.03 2.84
C GLU A 464 25.00 -4.10 2.44
N ALA A 465 25.57 -3.96 1.24
CA ALA A 465 26.63 -4.81 0.76
C ALA A 465 27.96 -4.46 1.47
N LYS A 466 28.69 -5.49 1.88
CA LYS A 466 30.06 -5.37 2.41
C LYS A 466 30.96 -6.40 1.77
N ILE A 467 32.11 -5.95 1.25
CA ILE A 467 33.11 -6.81 0.65
C ILE A 467 34.21 -7.17 1.66
N LEU A 468 34.57 -8.44 1.70
CA LEU A 468 35.81 -8.95 2.30
C LEU A 468 36.81 -9.21 1.17
N VAL A 469 37.97 -8.56 1.21
CA VAL A 469 39.08 -8.78 0.27
C VAL A 469 40.19 -9.55 0.97
N ARG A 470 40.68 -10.64 0.37
CA ARG A 470 41.77 -11.48 0.89
C ARG A 470 42.59 -12.08 -0.25
#